data_8a223a18c46fcf6e4fce347461680e7c
#
_entry.id   8a223a18c46fcf6e4fce347461680e7c
#
_cell.length_a   1.000
_cell.length_b   1.000
_cell.length_c   1.000
_cell.angle_alpha   90.00
_cell.angle_beta   90.00
_cell.angle_gamma   90.00
#
_symmetry.space_group_name_H-M   'P 1'
#
loop_
_entity.id
_entity.type
_entity.pdbx_description
1 polymer ?
#
loop_
_entity_poly.entity_id
_entity_poly.type
_entity_poly.pdbx_seq_one_letter_code
_entity_poly.pdbx_strand_id
1 'polypeptide(L)'
;MTANWRTEKLPKLVRAIAARPRHEALRGHVTELLHAGFNAPYEEIAHEVYLLDGSGRIDTMWGATVIELKSDLRKELNDVLARMPAYLADAAARSRSPRPVTGLATDGATFIAYALREGALQELARYATDAERPHELIAWLELMLSDRPDLLPEPQAVVQAFGRASVTFGRAKMALDALWATLRHDPEVQLKRDLWDGLLREAYGEEVGEDALFLQHTYLTIVVKAIAARVLDLSVDDPAALLSGRALADEGILGAVEADFFDWPLRLPAGADLLRQVAQQAARFRLRDVETDVLKILYESLVDPDQRHDLGEYYTPDWLAARVVAAAVEAPLEQRVLDPACGSGTFLFHAVRRLVAAGRAAGWAGPRILTACAEQVRGLDVHPVAVTLARVTWLLALGDLLTDRPAALRVPVFLGDAMQWNLRRYVGGADVLVEVPNEPPLQIPAGFAEDQAMFEQALDALSQGLADKATPAAVGRALRRIQGAEPADADALALTFGRLQTLYKAGRNGIWTFVFRNLVRPVWLSRPEQRADVLVGNPPWIVYRHLSPGMKDRMREALRSYDLWVGGNLATQQDMCALFWARGAERYLAPGGKLAFVLP
;
A
#
# COMPACT_ATOMS: atom_id res chain seq x y z
N MET A 1 5.85 22.60 16.17
CA MET A 1 5.54 22.74 17.63
C MET A 1 6.82 22.61 18.46
N THR A 2 7.11 23.56 19.36
CA THR A 2 8.25 23.46 20.29
C THR A 2 7.96 22.43 21.39
N ALA A 3 9.00 21.74 21.90
CA ALA A 3 8.85 20.75 22.98
C ALA A 3 8.14 21.35 24.22
N ASN A 4 8.45 22.58 24.58
CA ASN A 4 7.83 23.31 25.70
C ASN A 4 6.31 23.53 25.51
N TRP A 5 5.82 23.75 24.28
CA TRP A 5 4.39 23.93 24.06
C TRP A 5 3.61 22.62 24.34
N ARG A 6 4.13 21.48 23.89
CA ARG A 6 3.46 20.18 24.10
C ARG A 6 3.43 19.75 25.56
N THR A 7 4.48 20.03 26.31
CA THR A 7 4.61 19.53 27.69
C THR A 7 4.00 20.46 28.73
N GLU A 8 4.03 21.78 28.52
CA GLU A 8 3.57 22.75 29.53
C GLU A 8 2.32 23.51 29.15
N LYS A 9 2.22 24.00 27.91
CA LYS A 9 1.10 24.89 27.52
C LYS A 9 -0.13 24.10 27.07
N LEU A 10 0.02 23.05 26.28
CA LEU A 10 -1.09 22.26 25.77
C LEU A 10 -1.99 21.69 26.88
N PRO A 11 -1.47 21.07 27.97
CA PRO A 11 -2.32 20.56 29.04
C PRO A 11 -3.16 21.66 29.71
N LYS A 12 -2.58 22.84 29.89
CA LYS A 12 -3.29 24.01 30.48
C LYS A 12 -4.40 24.48 29.55
N LEU A 13 -4.11 24.58 28.25
CA LEU A 13 -5.07 25.05 27.24
C LEU A 13 -6.24 24.06 27.10
N VAL A 14 -5.96 22.76 27.00
CA VAL A 14 -7.01 21.73 26.88
C VAL A 14 -7.87 21.67 28.15
N ARG A 15 -7.29 21.83 29.32
CA ARG A 15 -8.06 21.94 30.59
C ARG A 15 -8.97 23.16 30.61
N ALA A 16 -8.50 24.31 30.10
CA ALA A 16 -9.31 25.52 29.98
C ALA A 16 -10.47 25.34 28.98
N ILE A 17 -10.21 24.69 27.87
CA ILE A 17 -11.22 24.34 26.85
C ILE A 17 -12.28 23.39 27.44
N ALA A 18 -11.88 22.30 28.08
CA ALA A 18 -12.76 21.28 28.65
C ALA A 18 -13.71 21.83 29.73
N ALA A 19 -13.32 22.93 30.39
CA ALA A 19 -14.12 23.58 31.43
C ALA A 19 -15.35 24.34 30.90
N ARG A 20 -15.66 24.29 29.60
CA ARG A 20 -16.74 25.05 28.95
C ARG A 20 -16.70 26.55 29.28
N PRO A 21 -15.66 27.25 28.84
CA PRO A 21 -15.56 28.69 29.10
C PRO A 21 -16.65 29.45 28.31
N ARG A 22 -16.87 30.74 28.68
CA ARG A 22 -17.78 31.62 27.93
C ARG A 22 -17.35 31.70 26.47
N HIS A 23 -18.29 31.92 25.56
CA HIS A 23 -18.11 31.93 24.11
C HIS A 23 -16.84 32.62 23.61
N GLU A 24 -16.60 33.89 24.08
CA GLU A 24 -15.40 34.64 23.68
C GLU A 24 -14.08 33.99 24.17
N ALA A 25 -14.08 33.47 25.39
CA ALA A 25 -12.91 32.77 25.92
C ALA A 25 -12.67 31.44 25.19
N LEU A 26 -13.74 30.71 24.84
CA LEU A 26 -13.65 29.49 24.03
C LEU A 26 -13.07 29.81 22.65
N ARG A 27 -13.53 30.91 22.01
CA ARG A 27 -12.98 31.36 20.72
C ARG A 27 -11.48 31.62 20.83
N GLY A 28 -11.03 32.35 21.83
CA GLY A 28 -9.61 32.61 22.04
C GLY A 28 -8.78 31.34 22.25
N HIS A 29 -9.29 30.40 23.04
CA HIS A 29 -8.61 29.12 23.28
C HIS A 29 -8.56 28.24 22.03
N VAL A 30 -9.65 28.19 21.25
CA VAL A 30 -9.68 27.45 19.97
C VAL A 30 -8.72 28.09 18.96
N THR A 31 -8.67 29.40 18.87
CA THR A 31 -7.73 30.13 18.02
C THR A 31 -6.27 29.84 18.41
N GLU A 32 -5.94 29.86 19.71
CA GLU A 32 -4.61 29.50 20.19
C GLU A 32 -4.27 28.02 19.89
N LEU A 33 -5.26 27.14 20.03
CA LEU A 33 -5.11 25.73 19.70
C LEU A 33 -4.81 25.52 18.21
N LEU A 34 -5.52 26.23 17.31
CA LEU A 34 -5.26 26.20 15.87
C LEU A 34 -3.88 26.79 15.54
N HIS A 35 -3.56 27.95 16.10
CA HIS A 35 -2.28 28.59 15.83
C HIS A 35 -1.09 27.75 16.33
N ALA A 36 -1.07 27.40 17.61
CA ALA A 36 0.08 26.72 18.22
C ALA A 36 0.08 25.21 17.97
N GLY A 37 -1.10 24.58 17.81
CA GLY A 37 -1.27 23.15 17.54
C GLY A 37 -1.08 22.77 16.09
N PHE A 38 -1.45 23.66 15.16
CA PHE A 38 -1.51 23.35 13.72
C PHE A 38 -0.77 24.36 12.84
N ASN A 39 -0.01 25.28 13.43
CA ASN A 39 0.71 26.34 12.72
C ASN A 39 -0.23 27.21 11.83
N ALA A 40 -1.50 27.34 12.20
CA ALA A 40 -2.41 28.24 11.51
C ALA A 40 -1.97 29.68 11.72
N PRO A 41 -1.66 30.47 10.67
CA PRO A 41 -1.37 31.89 10.85
C PRO A 41 -2.59 32.62 11.42
N TYR A 42 -2.41 33.54 12.37
CA TYR A 42 -3.54 34.25 12.96
C TYR A 42 -4.35 35.03 11.93
N GLU A 43 -3.70 35.55 10.90
CA GLU A 43 -4.31 36.27 9.78
C GLU A 43 -5.19 35.38 8.87
N GLU A 44 -5.00 34.08 8.90
CA GLU A 44 -5.81 33.09 8.14
C GLU A 44 -7.01 32.58 8.95
N ILE A 45 -7.03 32.80 10.27
CA ILE A 45 -8.15 32.40 11.13
C ILE A 45 -9.17 33.57 11.15
N ALA A 46 -10.19 33.45 10.31
CA ALA A 46 -11.24 34.45 10.23
C ALA A 46 -12.32 34.22 11.29
N HIS A 47 -12.78 35.28 11.91
CA HIS A 47 -13.87 35.26 12.89
C HIS A 47 -15.07 36.01 12.37
N GLU A 48 -16.27 35.57 12.79
CA GLU A 48 -17.54 36.25 12.47
C GLU A 48 -17.75 36.46 10.96
N VAL A 49 -17.50 35.40 10.17
CA VAL A 49 -17.58 35.46 8.71
C VAL A 49 -19.03 35.45 8.25
N TYR A 50 -19.49 36.54 7.61
CA TYR A 50 -20.83 36.59 7.03
C TYR A 50 -20.99 35.64 5.87
N LEU A 51 -22.13 34.94 5.79
CA LEU A 51 -22.49 34.11 4.64
C LEU A 51 -22.63 34.98 3.38
N LEU A 52 -22.36 34.38 2.22
CA LEU A 52 -22.44 35.07 0.92
C LEU A 52 -23.85 35.62 0.62
N ASP A 53 -24.88 34.98 1.14
CA ASP A 53 -26.30 35.40 1.02
C ASP A 53 -26.75 36.39 2.10
N GLY A 54 -25.87 36.67 3.06
CA GLY A 54 -26.17 37.56 4.19
C GLY A 54 -27.10 36.99 5.26
N SER A 55 -27.51 35.71 5.17
CA SER A 55 -28.51 35.09 6.05
C SER A 55 -27.97 34.68 7.42
N GLY A 56 -26.66 34.73 7.63
CA GLY A 56 -26.05 34.27 8.87
C GLY A 56 -24.56 34.59 8.97
N ARG A 57 -23.93 34.08 10.03
CA ARG A 57 -22.54 34.35 10.36
C ARG A 57 -21.89 33.12 10.97
N ILE A 58 -20.74 32.72 10.47
CA ILE A 58 -19.89 31.63 10.97
C ILE A 58 -19.02 32.20 12.11
N ASP A 59 -18.95 31.52 13.25
CA ASP A 59 -18.19 31.99 14.42
C ASP A 59 -16.68 32.05 14.14
N THR A 60 -16.11 30.99 13.55
CA THR A 60 -14.70 30.92 13.20
C THR A 60 -14.52 30.07 11.93
N MET A 61 -13.65 30.53 11.05
CA MET A 61 -13.31 29.82 9.83
C MET A 61 -11.79 29.83 9.65
N TRP A 62 -11.24 28.66 9.32
CA TRP A 62 -9.85 28.53 8.91
C TRP A 62 -9.81 27.68 7.64
N GLY A 63 -9.51 28.34 6.53
CA GLY A 63 -9.52 27.74 5.21
C GLY A 63 -10.87 27.07 4.87
N ALA A 64 -10.91 25.76 4.59
CA ALA A 64 -12.14 25.00 4.34
C ALA A 64 -12.75 24.37 5.62
N THR A 65 -12.31 24.78 6.82
CA THR A 65 -12.89 24.34 8.09
C THR A 65 -13.75 25.44 8.71
N VAL A 66 -15.02 25.12 8.93
CA VAL A 66 -15.97 25.95 9.66
C VAL A 66 -16.02 25.50 11.12
N ILE A 67 -15.97 26.41 12.07
CA ILE A 67 -16.05 26.10 13.50
C ILE A 67 -17.19 26.92 14.12
N GLU A 68 -18.19 26.20 14.64
CA GLU A 68 -19.34 26.78 15.37
C GLU A 68 -19.12 26.54 16.86
N LEU A 69 -19.15 27.65 17.62
CA LEU A 69 -18.94 27.61 19.06
C LEU A 69 -20.28 27.70 19.79
N LYS A 70 -20.46 26.88 20.81
CA LYS A 70 -21.67 26.87 21.64
C LYS A 70 -21.32 26.91 23.12
N SER A 71 -22.27 27.34 23.93
CA SER A 71 -22.11 27.36 25.39
C SER A 71 -22.33 25.96 25.99
N ASP A 72 -23.29 25.19 25.46
CA ASP A 72 -23.58 23.81 25.85
C ASP A 72 -24.20 23.05 24.68
N LEU A 73 -23.42 22.19 24.04
CA LEU A 73 -23.87 21.40 22.88
C LEU A 73 -25.03 20.45 23.21
N ARG A 74 -25.20 20.05 24.47
CA ARG A 74 -26.34 19.20 24.87
C ARG A 74 -27.69 19.92 24.71
N LYS A 75 -27.69 21.25 24.78
CA LYS A 75 -28.88 22.10 24.65
C LYS A 75 -29.03 22.71 23.27
N GLU A 76 -27.91 23.02 22.62
CA GLU A 76 -27.82 23.80 21.39
C GLU A 76 -27.52 22.97 20.13
N LEU A 77 -27.54 21.62 20.24
CA LEU A 77 -27.21 20.74 19.12
C LEU A 77 -28.17 20.92 17.93
N ASN A 78 -29.46 21.11 18.18
CA ASN A 78 -30.45 21.34 17.13
C ASN A 78 -30.19 22.63 16.33
N ASP A 79 -29.67 23.69 16.99
CA ASP A 79 -29.28 24.93 16.32
C ASP A 79 -28.06 24.69 15.41
N VAL A 80 -27.08 23.90 15.87
CA VAL A 80 -25.93 23.49 15.04
C VAL A 80 -26.41 22.71 13.81
N LEU A 81 -27.26 21.71 13.98
CA LEU A 81 -27.75 20.89 12.88
C LEU A 81 -28.55 21.69 11.85
N ALA A 82 -29.27 22.74 12.29
CA ALA A 82 -30.03 23.62 11.41
C ALA A 82 -29.15 24.56 10.58
N ARG A 83 -28.04 25.06 11.14
CA ARG A 83 -27.18 26.07 10.50
C ARG A 83 -25.99 25.48 9.74
N MET A 84 -25.42 24.39 10.23
CA MET A 84 -24.20 23.80 9.68
C MET A 84 -24.27 23.49 8.17
N PRO A 85 -25.39 23.01 7.59
CA PRO A 85 -25.48 22.79 6.15
C PRO A 85 -25.21 24.06 5.32
N ALA A 86 -25.79 25.19 5.73
CA ALA A 86 -25.59 26.47 5.05
C ALA A 86 -24.14 26.97 5.17
N TYR A 87 -23.54 26.78 6.34
CA TYR A 87 -22.14 27.15 6.60
C TYR A 87 -21.16 26.34 5.74
N LEU A 88 -21.38 25.03 5.63
CA LEU A 88 -20.57 24.15 4.79
C LEU A 88 -20.73 24.45 3.30
N ALA A 89 -21.95 24.74 2.86
CA ALA A 89 -22.22 25.14 1.47
C ALA A 89 -21.53 26.46 1.11
N ASP A 90 -21.61 27.47 1.99
CA ASP A 90 -20.93 28.75 1.82
C ASP A 90 -19.42 28.61 1.78
N ALA A 91 -18.86 27.86 2.73
CA ALA A 91 -17.43 27.58 2.77
C ALA A 91 -16.95 26.83 1.52
N ALA A 92 -17.74 25.88 1.00
CA ALA A 92 -17.45 25.19 -0.25
C ALA A 92 -17.45 26.14 -1.45
N ALA A 93 -18.39 27.09 -1.50
CA ALA A 93 -18.46 28.09 -2.57
C ALA A 93 -17.25 29.07 -2.54
N ARG A 94 -16.68 29.33 -1.37
CA ARG A 94 -15.49 30.18 -1.21
C ARG A 94 -14.20 29.43 -1.48
N SER A 95 -14.17 28.13 -1.18
CA SER A 95 -12.97 27.32 -1.29
C SER A 95 -12.57 27.11 -2.74
N ARG A 96 -11.32 27.43 -3.08
CA ARG A 96 -10.68 27.05 -4.34
C ARG A 96 -9.98 25.69 -4.23
N SER A 97 -10.03 25.08 -3.04
CA SER A 97 -9.41 23.78 -2.77
C SER A 97 -10.32 22.65 -3.24
N PRO A 98 -9.81 21.59 -3.87
CA PRO A 98 -10.56 20.38 -4.17
C PRO A 98 -10.93 19.55 -2.91
N ARG A 99 -10.55 20.03 -1.72
CA ARG A 99 -10.78 19.34 -0.46
C ARG A 99 -12.21 19.51 0.03
N PRO A 100 -12.79 18.46 0.63
CA PRO A 100 -14.13 18.57 1.23
C PRO A 100 -14.10 19.52 2.41
N VAL A 101 -15.11 20.36 2.50
CA VAL A 101 -15.30 21.28 3.64
C VAL A 101 -15.73 20.50 4.87
N THR A 102 -15.13 20.77 6.02
CA THR A 102 -15.47 20.17 7.31
C THR A 102 -16.06 21.20 8.26
N GLY A 103 -17.16 20.85 8.91
CA GLY A 103 -17.76 21.62 10.00
C GLY A 103 -17.36 21.05 11.35
N LEU A 104 -16.93 21.89 12.27
CA LEU A 104 -16.73 21.53 13.67
C LEU A 104 -17.72 22.28 14.54
N ALA A 105 -18.39 21.59 15.45
CA ALA A 105 -19.15 22.22 16.52
C ALA A 105 -18.53 21.87 17.87
N THR A 106 -18.37 22.85 18.76
CA THR A 106 -17.79 22.60 20.08
C THR A 106 -18.32 23.52 21.16
N ASP A 107 -18.48 22.97 22.37
CA ASP A 107 -18.66 23.71 23.63
C ASP A 107 -17.39 23.63 24.52
N GLY A 108 -16.28 23.13 23.93
CA GLY A 108 -15.04 22.89 24.63
C GLY A 108 -14.96 21.50 25.30
N ALA A 109 -16.04 21.02 25.91
CA ALA A 109 -16.06 19.68 26.50
C ALA A 109 -16.39 18.59 25.47
N THR A 110 -17.03 18.97 24.37
CA THR A 110 -17.34 18.07 23.26
C THR A 110 -17.00 18.74 21.94
N PHE A 111 -16.39 18.00 21.03
CA PHE A 111 -16.18 18.36 19.64
C PHE A 111 -16.95 17.38 18.74
N ILE A 112 -17.65 17.89 17.72
CA ILE A 112 -18.38 17.10 16.74
C ILE A 112 -17.98 17.58 15.35
N ALA A 113 -17.57 16.65 14.49
CA ALA A 113 -17.22 16.93 13.11
C ALA A 113 -18.36 16.55 12.16
N TYR A 114 -18.62 17.37 11.14
CA TYR A 114 -19.66 17.23 10.14
C TYR A 114 -19.12 17.42 8.73
N ALA A 115 -19.76 16.77 7.76
CA ALA A 115 -19.60 17.05 6.34
C ALA A 115 -20.94 16.99 5.60
N LEU A 116 -21.04 17.65 4.45
CA LEU A 116 -22.14 17.45 3.51
C LEU A 116 -21.80 16.28 2.58
N ARG A 117 -22.65 15.27 2.55
CA ARG A 117 -22.57 14.16 1.60
C ARG A 117 -23.90 14.03 0.88
N GLU A 118 -23.86 14.06 -0.43
CA GLU A 118 -25.07 14.00 -1.28
C GLU A 118 -26.14 15.02 -0.86
N GLY A 119 -25.72 16.19 -0.40
CA GLY A 119 -26.61 17.26 0.07
C GLY A 119 -27.14 17.09 1.50
N ALA A 120 -26.87 15.99 2.19
CA ALA A 120 -27.26 15.74 3.58
C ALA A 120 -26.11 16.00 4.56
N LEU A 121 -26.42 16.59 5.71
CA LEU A 121 -25.45 16.76 6.79
C LEU A 121 -25.20 15.40 7.48
N GLN A 122 -23.95 14.99 7.52
CA GLN A 122 -23.51 13.76 8.19
C GLN A 122 -22.54 14.07 9.33
N GLU A 123 -22.79 13.52 10.51
CA GLU A 123 -21.82 13.49 11.61
C GLU A 123 -20.69 12.50 11.23
N LEU A 124 -19.45 13.00 11.18
CA LEU A 124 -18.27 12.19 10.86
C LEU A 124 -17.67 11.55 12.09
N ALA A 125 -17.57 12.31 13.18
CA ALA A 125 -16.97 11.85 14.41
C ALA A 125 -17.36 12.76 15.58
N ARG A 126 -17.29 12.21 16.79
CA ARG A 126 -17.51 12.94 18.06
C ARG A 126 -16.39 12.61 19.04
N TYR A 127 -15.94 13.64 19.76
CA TYR A 127 -14.88 13.53 20.76
C TYR A 127 -15.26 14.25 22.04
N ALA A 128 -15.15 13.56 23.18
CA ALA A 128 -15.27 14.17 24.50
C ALA A 128 -13.87 14.58 24.97
N THR A 129 -13.71 15.86 25.32
CA THR A 129 -12.41 16.40 25.71
C THR A 129 -11.97 15.83 27.05
N ASP A 130 -10.85 15.11 27.07
CA ASP A 130 -10.19 14.60 28.25
C ASP A 130 -9.02 15.51 28.63
N ALA A 131 -9.15 16.23 29.75
CA ALA A 131 -8.12 17.16 30.23
C ALA A 131 -6.83 16.45 30.69
N GLU A 132 -6.90 15.16 31.03
CA GLU A 132 -5.72 14.36 31.41
C GLU A 132 -5.00 13.77 30.19
N ARG A 133 -5.65 13.81 29.01
CA ARG A 133 -5.10 13.32 27.74
C ARG A 133 -5.09 14.41 26.65
N PRO A 134 -4.43 15.54 26.87
CA PRO A 134 -4.49 16.69 25.97
C PRO A 134 -4.03 16.41 24.55
N HIS A 135 -3.13 15.45 24.37
CA HIS A 135 -2.63 15.06 23.05
C HIS A 135 -3.67 14.35 22.21
N GLU A 136 -4.68 13.70 22.82
CA GLU A 136 -5.77 13.05 22.08
C GLU A 136 -6.67 14.06 21.38
N LEU A 137 -6.93 15.23 21.99
CA LEU A 137 -7.69 16.30 21.32
C LEU A 137 -6.95 16.82 20.08
N ILE A 138 -5.64 17.06 20.20
CA ILE A 138 -4.82 17.47 19.04
C ILE A 138 -4.93 16.44 17.93
N ALA A 139 -4.76 15.17 18.27
CA ALA A 139 -4.82 14.09 17.31
C ALA A 139 -6.19 13.94 16.66
N TRP A 140 -7.28 14.10 17.42
CA TRP A 140 -8.62 14.06 16.87
C TRP A 140 -8.88 15.26 15.94
N LEU A 141 -8.51 16.46 16.35
CA LEU A 141 -8.57 17.65 15.49
C LEU A 141 -7.69 17.47 14.26
N GLU A 142 -6.55 16.85 14.44
CA GLU A 142 -5.68 16.47 13.33
C GLU A 142 -6.37 15.68 12.24
N LEU A 143 -7.31 14.83 12.55
CA LEU A 143 -8.08 14.05 11.60
C LEU A 143 -9.25 14.83 10.99
N MET A 144 -9.78 15.80 11.72
CA MET A 144 -11.04 16.47 11.37
C MET A 144 -10.88 17.81 10.65
N LEU A 145 -9.73 18.48 10.81
CA LEU A 145 -9.49 19.77 10.15
C LEU A 145 -9.21 19.60 8.67
N SER A 146 -9.97 20.29 7.82
CA SER A 146 -9.82 20.24 6.36
C SER A 146 -8.63 21.03 5.84
N ASP A 147 -8.26 22.10 6.54
CA ASP A 147 -7.15 22.95 6.13
C ASP A 147 -5.89 22.66 6.91
N ARG A 148 -4.90 22.28 6.12
CA ARG A 148 -3.53 22.15 6.57
C ARG A 148 -2.62 22.54 5.44
N PRO A 149 -1.48 23.15 5.78
CA PRO A 149 -0.47 23.33 4.76
C PRO A 149 -0.20 21.98 4.13
N ASP A 150 -0.10 21.98 2.81
CA ASP A 150 0.35 20.83 2.05
C ASP A 150 1.73 20.45 2.57
N LEU A 151 1.77 19.41 3.40
CA LEU A 151 3.01 18.93 3.98
C LEU A 151 3.87 18.31 2.89
N LEU A 152 5.14 18.70 2.85
CA LEU A 152 6.10 17.95 2.05
C LEU A 152 6.19 16.53 2.60
N PRO A 153 6.19 15.52 1.73
CA PRO A 153 6.29 14.13 2.14
C PRO A 153 7.73 13.76 2.51
N GLU A 154 8.29 14.53 3.45
CA GLU A 154 9.60 14.23 4.01
C GLU A 154 9.51 12.98 4.90
N PRO A 155 10.58 12.15 4.94
CA PRO A 155 10.59 10.90 5.70
C PRO A 155 10.14 11.07 7.16
N GLN A 156 10.64 12.09 7.84
CA GLN A 156 10.29 12.35 9.24
C GLN A 156 8.81 12.76 9.41
N ALA A 157 8.26 13.56 8.49
CA ALA A 157 6.87 13.97 8.52
C ALA A 157 5.92 12.78 8.30
N VAL A 158 6.27 11.86 7.39
CA VAL A 158 5.52 10.63 7.13
C VAL A 158 5.56 9.70 8.35
N VAL A 159 6.72 9.51 8.98
CA VAL A 159 6.86 8.72 10.21
C VAL A 159 6.10 9.33 11.39
N GLN A 160 6.10 10.65 11.53
CA GLN A 160 5.30 11.33 12.57
C GLN A 160 3.80 11.16 12.36
N ALA A 161 3.34 11.07 11.11
CA ALA A 161 1.94 10.92 10.77
C ALA A 161 1.44 9.46 10.91
N PHE A 162 2.26 8.47 10.56
CA PHE A 162 1.85 7.08 10.40
C PHE A 162 2.71 6.06 11.15
N GLY A 163 3.90 6.43 11.62
CA GLY A 163 4.84 5.51 12.30
C GLY A 163 4.34 5.06 13.68
N ARG A 164 5.06 4.14 14.30
CA ARG A 164 4.69 3.45 15.56
C ARG A 164 4.35 4.38 16.73
N ALA A 165 4.98 5.54 16.79
CA ALA A 165 4.72 6.56 17.82
C ALA A 165 3.58 7.54 17.44
N SER A 166 2.97 7.40 16.27
CA SER A 166 1.88 8.27 15.83
C SER A 166 0.56 7.90 16.50
N VAL A 167 -0.31 8.89 16.65
CA VAL A 167 -1.67 8.65 17.14
C VAL A 167 -2.49 7.85 16.13
N THR A 168 -2.23 8.05 14.83
CA THR A 168 -2.88 7.27 13.76
C THR A 168 -2.62 5.78 13.94
N PHE A 169 -1.36 5.39 14.18
CA PHE A 169 -1.02 4.00 14.46
C PHE A 169 -1.68 3.47 15.73
N GLY A 170 -1.63 4.23 16.84
CA GLY A 170 -2.22 3.80 18.10
C GLY A 170 -3.72 3.50 17.99
N ARG A 171 -4.48 4.38 17.31
CA ARG A 171 -5.91 4.18 17.04
C ARG A 171 -6.18 3.03 16.08
N ALA A 172 -5.41 2.97 15.01
CA ALA A 172 -5.55 1.89 14.03
C ALA A 172 -5.28 0.53 14.66
N LYS A 173 -4.26 0.43 15.52
CA LYS A 173 -3.95 -0.80 16.24
C LYS A 173 -5.12 -1.23 17.12
N MET A 174 -5.70 -0.33 17.93
CA MET A 174 -6.87 -0.65 18.76
C MET A 174 -8.07 -1.11 17.93
N ALA A 175 -8.34 -0.46 16.79
CA ALA A 175 -9.41 -0.82 15.88
C ALA A 175 -9.17 -2.20 15.24
N LEU A 176 -7.96 -2.48 14.77
CA LEU A 176 -7.58 -3.75 14.16
C LEU A 176 -7.60 -4.89 15.18
N ASP A 177 -7.12 -4.68 16.40
CA ASP A 177 -7.19 -5.67 17.49
C ASP A 177 -8.67 -6.07 17.79
N ALA A 178 -9.58 -5.09 17.84
CA ALA A 178 -11.01 -5.33 18.05
C ALA A 178 -11.67 -6.07 16.87
N LEU A 179 -11.35 -5.67 15.63
CA LEU A 179 -11.83 -6.35 14.42
C LEU A 179 -11.30 -7.78 14.34
N TRP A 180 -10.03 -8.01 14.67
CA TRP A 180 -9.41 -9.32 14.70
C TRP A 180 -10.05 -10.24 15.72
N ALA A 181 -10.31 -9.77 16.93
CA ALA A 181 -11.00 -10.53 17.96
C ALA A 181 -12.36 -11.07 17.47
N THR A 182 -13.05 -10.33 16.59
CA THR A 182 -14.35 -10.71 16.01
C THR A 182 -14.20 -11.63 14.79
N LEU A 183 -13.22 -11.37 13.91
CA LEU A 183 -13.13 -11.97 12.57
C LEU A 183 -12.11 -13.09 12.44
N ARG A 184 -11.23 -13.32 13.42
CA ARG A 184 -10.14 -14.31 13.33
C ARG A 184 -10.59 -15.75 13.05
N HIS A 185 -11.87 -16.08 13.28
CA HIS A 185 -12.44 -17.40 12.99
C HIS A 185 -13.30 -17.44 11.71
N ASP A 186 -13.40 -16.31 10.98
CA ASP A 186 -14.05 -16.29 9.67
C ASP A 186 -13.19 -17.08 8.65
N PRO A 187 -13.77 -18.01 7.89
CA PRO A 187 -13.00 -18.91 7.01
C PRO A 187 -12.20 -18.17 5.93
N GLU A 188 -12.72 -17.05 5.42
CA GLU A 188 -12.01 -16.24 4.40
C GLU A 188 -10.85 -15.47 5.04
N VAL A 189 -11.04 -14.92 6.24
CA VAL A 189 -9.99 -14.19 6.95
C VAL A 189 -8.87 -15.15 7.37
N GLN A 190 -9.22 -16.35 7.85
CA GLN A 190 -8.22 -17.39 8.13
C GLN A 190 -7.44 -17.79 6.88
N LEU A 191 -8.12 -18.00 5.75
CA LEU A 191 -7.42 -18.32 4.50
C LEU A 191 -6.41 -17.25 4.11
N LYS A 192 -6.80 -15.96 4.17
CA LYS A 192 -5.90 -14.84 3.86
C LYS A 192 -4.69 -14.81 4.78
N ARG A 193 -4.91 -15.01 6.07
CA ARG A 193 -3.86 -15.07 7.08
C ARG A 193 -2.92 -16.26 6.84
N ASP A 194 -3.45 -17.46 6.55
CA ASP A 194 -2.66 -18.67 6.34
C ASP A 194 -1.85 -18.62 5.04
N LEU A 195 -2.41 -18.04 3.97
CA LEU A 195 -1.69 -17.84 2.71
C LEU A 195 -0.56 -16.79 2.86
N TRP A 196 -0.82 -15.70 3.59
CA TRP A 196 0.21 -14.72 3.93
C TRP A 196 1.35 -15.36 4.74
N ASP A 197 1.03 -16.13 5.78
CA ASP A 197 2.00 -16.85 6.60
C ASP A 197 2.78 -17.88 5.76
N GLY A 198 2.11 -18.60 4.86
CA GLY A 198 2.74 -19.54 3.93
C GLY A 198 3.79 -18.88 3.04
N LEU A 199 3.51 -17.69 2.50
CA LEU A 199 4.49 -16.93 1.70
C LEU A 199 5.69 -16.48 2.53
N LEU A 200 5.46 -16.02 3.77
CA LEU A 200 6.56 -15.64 4.66
C LEU A 200 7.42 -16.84 5.04
N ARG A 201 6.80 -17.99 5.32
CA ARG A 201 7.56 -19.22 5.61
C ARG A 201 8.39 -19.70 4.43
N GLU A 202 7.89 -19.58 3.21
CA GLU A 202 8.66 -19.91 2.01
C GLU A 202 9.87 -18.98 1.83
N ALA A 203 9.71 -17.70 2.16
CA ALA A 203 10.76 -16.70 2.05
C ALA A 203 11.80 -16.77 3.18
N TYR A 204 11.34 -16.91 4.43
CA TYR A 204 12.16 -16.63 5.62
C TYR A 204 12.29 -17.82 6.59
N GLY A 205 11.42 -18.83 6.55
CA GLY A 205 11.47 -20.01 7.45
C GLY A 205 10.25 -20.14 8.39
N GLU A 206 10.33 -21.07 9.36
CA GLU A 206 9.15 -21.63 10.05
C GLU A 206 8.50 -20.74 11.14
N GLU A 207 9.09 -19.65 11.61
CA GLU A 207 8.62 -18.96 12.83
C GLU A 207 8.13 -17.51 12.62
N VAL A 208 7.74 -17.11 11.42
CA VAL A 208 7.55 -15.67 11.09
C VAL A 208 6.10 -15.18 11.24
N GLY A 209 5.10 -16.02 11.15
CA GLY A 209 3.70 -15.63 10.93
C GLY A 209 2.85 -15.38 12.20
N GLU A 210 3.27 -14.51 13.12
CA GLU A 210 2.45 -14.13 14.27
C GLU A 210 1.27 -13.22 13.91
N ASP A 211 0.14 -13.34 14.60
CA ASP A 211 -1.04 -12.50 14.41
C ASP A 211 -0.72 -11.00 14.59
N ALA A 212 0.16 -10.66 15.52
CA ALA A 212 0.58 -9.28 15.75
C ALA A 212 1.27 -8.67 14.51
N LEU A 213 2.11 -9.44 13.82
CA LEU A 213 2.77 -9.04 12.58
C LEU A 213 1.74 -8.91 11.44
N PHE A 214 0.77 -9.83 11.34
CA PHE A 214 -0.31 -9.76 10.36
C PHE A 214 -1.14 -8.48 10.50
N LEU A 215 -1.50 -8.08 11.73
CA LEU A 215 -2.24 -6.85 12.00
C LEU A 215 -1.40 -5.60 11.67
N GLN A 216 -0.11 -5.63 11.95
CA GLN A 216 0.81 -4.55 11.63
C GLN A 216 0.98 -4.38 10.12
N HIS A 217 1.12 -5.49 9.38
CA HIS A 217 1.14 -5.51 7.92
C HIS A 217 -0.20 -5.04 7.32
N THR A 218 -1.33 -5.40 7.94
CA THR A 218 -2.66 -4.88 7.55
C THR A 218 -2.70 -3.35 7.66
N TYR A 219 -2.26 -2.79 8.80
CA TYR A 219 -2.19 -1.35 8.98
C TYR A 219 -1.33 -0.67 7.92
N LEU A 220 -0.11 -1.15 7.73
CA LEU A 220 0.82 -0.57 6.76
C LEU A 220 0.25 -0.63 5.34
N THR A 221 -0.34 -1.75 4.95
CA THR A 221 -0.97 -1.89 3.62
C THR A 221 -2.13 -0.90 3.44
N ILE A 222 -2.95 -0.68 4.46
CA ILE A 222 -4.01 0.34 4.42
C ILE A 222 -3.42 1.74 4.21
N VAL A 223 -2.35 2.10 4.94
CA VAL A 223 -1.68 3.39 4.79
C VAL A 223 -1.14 3.56 3.37
N VAL A 224 -0.43 2.55 2.86
CA VAL A 224 0.20 2.61 1.53
C VAL A 224 -0.85 2.71 0.41
N LYS A 225 -1.95 1.95 0.50
CA LYS A 225 -3.07 2.03 -0.45
C LYS A 225 -3.79 3.39 -0.38
N ALA A 226 -3.93 3.96 0.82
CA ALA A 226 -4.47 5.31 0.99
C ALA A 226 -3.54 6.37 0.37
N ILE A 227 -2.23 6.24 0.51
CA ILE A 227 -1.24 7.09 -0.15
C ILE A 227 -1.37 6.98 -1.67
N ALA A 228 -1.48 5.77 -2.23
CA ALA A 228 -1.65 5.56 -3.67
C ALA A 228 -2.90 6.28 -4.23
N ALA A 229 -4.04 6.20 -3.52
CA ALA A 229 -5.25 6.92 -3.91
C ALA A 229 -5.06 8.43 -3.88
N ARG A 230 -4.35 8.96 -2.87
CA ARG A 230 -4.13 10.39 -2.72
C ARG A 230 -3.14 10.99 -3.73
N VAL A 231 -2.22 10.19 -4.28
CA VAL A 231 -1.36 10.63 -5.41
C VAL A 231 -2.20 11.05 -6.63
N LEU A 232 -3.37 10.43 -6.80
CA LEU A 232 -4.30 10.70 -7.88
C LEU A 232 -5.50 11.58 -7.48
N ASP A 233 -5.50 12.10 -6.26
CA ASP A 233 -6.60 12.87 -5.65
C ASP A 233 -7.94 12.11 -5.64
N LEU A 234 -7.92 10.78 -5.57
CA LEU A 234 -9.13 9.95 -5.54
C LEU A 234 -9.91 10.12 -4.24
N SER A 235 -11.24 10.04 -4.34
CA SER A 235 -12.12 9.95 -3.19
C SER A 235 -11.94 8.62 -2.45
N VAL A 236 -12.13 8.66 -1.14
CA VAL A 236 -12.13 7.48 -0.26
C VAL A 236 -13.53 7.10 0.23
N ASP A 237 -14.56 7.55 -0.50
CA ASP A 237 -15.96 7.29 -0.15
C ASP A 237 -16.34 5.83 -0.32
N ASP A 238 -15.71 5.12 -1.27
CA ASP A 238 -15.80 3.66 -1.43
C ASP A 238 -14.50 2.97 -0.96
N PRO A 239 -14.39 2.59 0.32
CA PRO A 239 -13.24 1.90 0.86
C PRO A 239 -12.95 0.56 0.18
N ALA A 240 -13.97 -0.15 -0.29
CA ALA A 240 -13.82 -1.43 -0.96
C ALA A 240 -13.20 -1.24 -2.36
N ALA A 241 -13.63 -0.24 -3.12
CA ALA A 241 -13.01 0.10 -4.40
C ALA A 241 -11.55 0.51 -4.24
N LEU A 242 -11.24 1.22 -3.14
CA LEU A 242 -9.87 1.63 -2.86
C LEU A 242 -8.97 0.44 -2.52
N LEU A 243 -9.34 -0.42 -1.55
CA LEU A 243 -8.50 -1.55 -1.14
C LEU A 243 -8.38 -2.65 -2.21
N SER A 244 -9.40 -2.82 -3.06
CA SER A 244 -9.33 -3.75 -4.20
C SER A 244 -8.55 -3.21 -5.40
N GLY A 245 -8.23 -1.92 -5.42
CA GLY A 245 -7.58 -1.25 -6.54
C GLY A 245 -8.52 -0.84 -7.67
N ARG A 246 -9.83 -1.10 -7.55
CA ARG A 246 -10.82 -0.70 -8.56
C ARG A 246 -10.83 0.81 -8.78
N ALA A 247 -10.75 1.60 -7.70
CA ALA A 247 -10.71 3.06 -7.81
C ALA A 247 -9.53 3.57 -8.65
N LEU A 248 -8.36 2.92 -8.57
CA LEU A 248 -7.19 3.26 -9.39
C LEU A 248 -7.35 2.72 -10.82
N ALA A 249 -7.92 1.53 -10.98
CA ALA A 249 -8.16 0.92 -12.28
C ALA A 249 -9.16 1.72 -13.13
N ASP A 250 -10.21 2.26 -12.51
CA ASP A 250 -11.19 3.15 -13.15
C ASP A 250 -10.53 4.43 -13.69
N GLU A 251 -9.42 4.86 -13.06
CA GLU A 251 -8.57 5.97 -13.50
C GLU A 251 -7.44 5.53 -14.45
N GLY A 252 -7.48 4.30 -14.94
CA GLY A 252 -6.49 3.77 -15.88
C GLY A 252 -5.17 3.32 -15.26
N ILE A 253 -5.04 3.25 -13.92
CA ILE A 253 -3.82 2.74 -13.26
C ILE A 253 -4.06 1.32 -12.76
N LEU A 254 -3.39 0.37 -13.42
CA LEU A 254 -3.53 -1.05 -13.18
C LEU A 254 -2.34 -1.60 -12.36
N GLY A 255 -2.61 -2.47 -11.40
CA GLY A 255 -1.57 -3.19 -10.65
C GLY A 255 -0.82 -2.38 -9.60
N ALA A 256 -1.17 -1.09 -9.38
CA ALA A 256 -0.61 -0.31 -8.27
C ALA A 256 -1.20 -0.76 -6.92
N VAL A 257 -2.50 -1.02 -6.91
CA VAL A 257 -3.24 -1.60 -5.78
C VAL A 257 -4.05 -2.77 -6.31
N GLU A 258 -4.10 -3.84 -5.55
CA GLU A 258 -4.90 -5.04 -5.85
C GLU A 258 -5.59 -5.52 -4.57
N ALA A 259 -6.67 -6.30 -4.71
CA ALA A 259 -7.23 -7.07 -3.61
C ALA A 259 -6.19 -8.10 -3.16
N ASP A 260 -5.87 -8.12 -1.88
CA ASP A 260 -4.81 -8.94 -1.31
C ASP A 260 -5.22 -9.57 0.04
N PHE A 261 -4.25 -9.92 0.87
CA PHE A 261 -4.48 -10.53 2.18
C PHE A 261 -5.08 -9.56 3.22
N PHE A 262 -5.03 -8.24 2.99
CA PHE A 262 -5.19 -7.20 4.01
C PHE A 262 -6.49 -6.38 3.90
N ASP A 263 -7.44 -6.79 3.06
CA ASP A 263 -8.76 -6.15 2.92
C ASP A 263 -9.82 -6.68 3.91
N TRP A 264 -9.46 -7.69 4.72
CA TRP A 264 -10.34 -8.34 5.70
C TRP A 264 -11.04 -7.38 6.69
N PRO A 265 -10.46 -6.22 7.08
CA PRO A 265 -11.14 -5.28 7.98
C PRO A 265 -12.46 -4.76 7.42
N LEU A 266 -12.61 -4.69 6.09
CA LEU A 266 -13.83 -4.20 5.42
C LEU A 266 -15.04 -5.12 5.58
N ARG A 267 -14.89 -6.30 6.16
CA ARG A 267 -16.03 -7.17 6.49
C ARG A 267 -16.93 -6.58 7.58
N LEU A 268 -16.45 -5.58 8.30
CA LEU A 268 -17.23 -4.82 9.30
C LEU A 268 -17.12 -3.30 9.02
N PRO A 269 -18.19 -2.53 9.32
CA PRO A 269 -18.21 -1.08 9.06
C PRO A 269 -17.04 -0.31 9.70
N ALA A 270 -16.60 -0.73 10.90
CA ALA A 270 -15.46 -0.10 11.60
C ALA A 270 -14.14 -0.16 10.82
N GLY A 271 -13.96 -1.17 9.95
CA GLY A 271 -12.80 -1.23 9.06
C GLY A 271 -12.85 -0.18 7.96
N ALA A 272 -14.03 0.12 7.44
CA ALA A 272 -14.21 1.21 6.48
C ALA A 272 -13.93 2.58 7.13
N ASP A 273 -14.33 2.78 8.38
CA ASP A 273 -14.07 4.01 9.13
C ASP A 273 -12.57 4.18 9.41
N LEU A 274 -11.88 3.09 9.76
CA LEU A 274 -10.43 3.09 9.91
C LEU A 274 -9.74 3.54 8.62
N LEU A 275 -10.13 2.98 7.47
CA LEU A 275 -9.55 3.35 6.18
C LEU A 275 -9.77 4.84 5.87
N ARG A 276 -10.99 5.37 6.10
CA ARG A 276 -11.29 6.79 5.88
C ARG A 276 -10.39 7.69 6.75
N GLN A 277 -10.19 7.34 8.02
CA GLN A 277 -9.31 8.10 8.93
C GLN A 277 -7.86 8.11 8.43
N VAL A 278 -7.32 6.97 8.03
CA VAL A 278 -5.96 6.87 7.46
C VAL A 278 -5.84 7.69 6.17
N ALA A 279 -6.83 7.62 5.29
CA ALA A 279 -6.83 8.34 4.03
C ALA A 279 -6.95 9.86 4.22
N GLN A 280 -7.71 10.33 5.20
CA GLN A 280 -7.74 11.74 5.60
C GLN A 280 -6.37 12.23 6.09
N GLN A 281 -5.65 11.40 6.83
CA GLN A 281 -4.29 11.71 7.25
C GLN A 281 -3.32 11.78 6.05
N ALA A 282 -3.43 10.87 5.08
CA ALA A 282 -2.63 10.87 3.86
C ALA A 282 -2.92 12.11 2.98
N ALA A 283 -4.15 12.60 2.99
CA ALA A 283 -4.57 13.80 2.25
C ALA A 283 -3.84 15.09 2.65
N ARG A 284 -3.08 15.07 3.75
CA ARG A 284 -2.29 16.22 4.22
C ARG A 284 -0.98 16.44 3.46
N PHE A 285 -0.56 15.43 2.68
CA PHE A 285 0.74 15.46 2.03
C PHE A 285 0.63 15.74 0.53
N ARG A 286 1.57 16.52 0.01
CA ARG A 286 1.79 16.70 -1.44
C ARG A 286 2.56 15.51 -2.00
N LEU A 287 1.88 14.38 -2.13
CA LEU A 287 2.51 13.10 -2.44
C LEU A 287 3.17 13.02 -3.82
N ARG A 288 2.89 13.98 -4.72
CA ARG A 288 3.58 14.09 -6.02
C ARG A 288 4.99 14.70 -5.89
N ASP A 289 5.29 15.33 -4.76
CA ASP A 289 6.59 15.98 -4.48
C ASP A 289 7.56 15.04 -3.71
N VAL A 290 7.32 13.74 -3.73
CA VAL A 290 8.21 12.74 -3.11
C VAL A 290 9.54 12.70 -3.83
N GLU A 291 10.65 12.88 -3.11
CA GLU A 291 12.01 12.88 -3.65
C GLU A 291 12.83 11.64 -3.30
N THR A 292 12.38 10.87 -2.30
CA THR A 292 13.05 9.67 -1.79
C THR A 292 12.04 8.55 -1.49
N ASP A 293 12.51 7.34 -1.24
CA ASP A 293 11.63 6.23 -0.81
C ASP A 293 11.13 6.42 0.63
N VAL A 294 10.07 7.23 0.78
CA VAL A 294 9.45 7.53 2.08
C VAL A 294 8.71 6.33 2.68
N LEU A 295 8.26 5.39 1.84
CA LEU A 295 7.52 4.22 2.30
C LEU A 295 8.44 3.21 2.98
N LYS A 296 9.68 3.09 2.53
CA LYS A 296 10.73 2.34 3.22
C LYS A 296 10.91 2.82 4.65
N ILE A 297 11.08 4.11 4.84
CA ILE A 297 11.32 4.70 6.16
C ILE A 297 10.10 4.52 7.07
N LEU A 298 8.90 4.60 6.49
CA LEU A 298 7.67 4.29 7.22
C LEU A 298 7.67 2.83 7.69
N TYR A 299 7.97 1.87 6.82
CA TYR A 299 8.08 0.46 7.17
C TYR A 299 9.11 0.24 8.29
N GLU A 300 10.32 0.80 8.15
CA GLU A 300 11.37 0.72 9.16
C GLU A 300 10.95 1.28 10.53
N SER A 301 10.06 2.27 10.56
CA SER A 301 9.53 2.86 11.80
C SER A 301 8.46 2.00 12.48
N LEU A 302 7.83 1.09 11.74
CA LEU A 302 6.73 0.25 12.21
C LEU A 302 7.23 -1.12 12.67
N VAL A 303 8.06 -1.78 11.88
CA VAL A 303 8.56 -3.13 12.16
C VAL A 303 9.79 -3.08 13.04
N ASP A 304 9.82 -3.95 14.03
CA ASP A 304 10.93 -4.04 14.98
C ASP A 304 12.26 -4.35 14.28
N PRO A 305 13.38 -3.68 14.63
CA PRO A 305 14.69 -3.97 14.05
C PRO A 305 15.13 -5.43 14.16
N ASP A 306 14.84 -6.09 15.29
CA ASP A 306 15.20 -7.48 15.50
C ASP A 306 14.40 -8.40 14.58
N GLN A 307 13.09 -8.16 14.43
CA GLN A 307 12.24 -8.89 13.49
C GLN A 307 12.72 -8.72 12.03
N ARG A 308 13.12 -7.52 11.63
CA ARG A 308 13.67 -7.26 10.28
C ARG A 308 14.99 -7.99 10.06
N HIS A 309 15.85 -8.01 11.08
CA HIS A 309 17.11 -8.74 11.03
C HIS A 309 16.89 -10.25 10.86
N ASP A 310 15.92 -10.82 11.57
CA ASP A 310 15.57 -12.25 11.48
C ASP A 310 14.99 -12.59 10.10
N LEU A 311 14.30 -11.64 9.46
CA LEU A 311 13.81 -11.75 8.08
C LEU A 311 14.90 -11.53 7.02
N GLY A 312 16.12 -11.15 7.41
CA GLY A 312 17.19 -10.80 6.45
C GLY A 312 16.90 -9.54 5.64
N GLU A 313 16.02 -8.69 6.14
CA GLU A 313 15.61 -7.46 5.46
C GLU A 313 16.59 -6.32 5.77
N TYR A 314 17.59 -6.17 4.93
CA TYR A 314 18.55 -5.06 5.00
C TYR A 314 18.18 -4.00 3.95
N TYR A 315 17.61 -2.89 4.42
CA TYR A 315 17.24 -1.79 3.53
C TYR A 315 18.45 -1.00 3.04
N THR A 316 18.49 -0.80 1.73
CA THR A 316 19.57 -0.07 1.07
C THR A 316 19.44 1.43 1.35
N PRO A 317 20.48 2.13 1.81
CA PRO A 317 20.46 3.59 1.87
C PRO A 317 20.12 4.20 0.51
N ASP A 318 19.27 5.22 0.50
CA ASP A 318 18.76 5.86 -0.72
C ASP A 318 19.89 6.33 -1.67
N TRP A 319 20.91 6.99 -1.11
CA TRP A 319 22.08 7.44 -1.86
C TRP A 319 22.85 6.30 -2.53
N LEU A 320 22.90 5.11 -1.89
CA LEU A 320 23.60 3.95 -2.44
C LEU A 320 22.82 3.37 -3.62
N ALA A 321 21.50 3.21 -3.47
CA ALA A 321 20.65 2.75 -4.57
C ALA A 321 20.72 3.71 -5.77
N ALA A 322 20.65 5.02 -5.54
CA ALA A 322 20.82 6.04 -6.56
C ALA A 322 22.15 5.89 -7.31
N ARG A 323 23.26 5.68 -6.58
CA ARG A 323 24.60 5.53 -7.16
C ARG A 323 24.73 4.23 -7.97
N VAL A 324 24.21 3.12 -7.45
CA VAL A 324 24.23 1.82 -8.16
C VAL A 324 23.44 1.92 -9.46
N VAL A 325 22.21 2.45 -9.42
CA VAL A 325 21.39 2.65 -10.61
C VAL A 325 22.07 3.58 -11.61
N ALA A 326 22.66 4.68 -11.14
CA ALA A 326 23.38 5.61 -12.03
C ALA A 326 24.57 4.96 -12.74
N ALA A 327 25.28 4.05 -12.09
CA ALA A 327 26.42 3.33 -12.64
C ALA A 327 26.02 2.17 -13.56
N ALA A 328 24.93 1.47 -13.25
CA ALA A 328 24.51 0.27 -13.98
C ALA A 328 23.66 0.60 -15.22
N VAL A 329 22.74 1.56 -15.13
CA VAL A 329 21.82 1.96 -16.19
C VAL A 329 22.42 3.08 -17.01
N GLU A 330 23.18 2.78 -18.06
CA GLU A 330 23.89 3.76 -18.89
C GLU A 330 22.99 4.39 -19.96
N ALA A 331 22.09 3.61 -20.56
CA ALA A 331 21.14 4.03 -21.57
C ALA A 331 19.68 3.86 -21.07
N PRO A 332 19.19 4.74 -20.16
CA PRO A 332 17.92 4.55 -19.48
C PRO A 332 16.69 4.55 -20.40
N LEU A 333 16.78 5.06 -21.63
CA LEU A 333 15.69 5.06 -22.62
C LEU A 333 15.63 3.77 -23.45
N GLU A 334 16.64 2.89 -23.35
CA GLU A 334 16.78 1.69 -24.18
C GLU A 334 16.84 0.41 -23.32
N GLN A 335 17.35 0.51 -22.08
CA GLN A 335 17.63 -0.63 -21.23
C GLN A 335 16.43 -1.00 -20.37
N ARG A 336 16.11 -2.29 -20.36
CA ARG A 336 15.16 -2.89 -19.41
C ARG A 336 15.88 -3.17 -18.10
N VAL A 337 15.29 -2.70 -16.99
CA VAL A 337 15.81 -2.86 -15.63
C VAL A 337 14.88 -3.78 -14.85
N LEU A 338 15.45 -4.74 -14.13
CA LEU A 338 14.71 -5.60 -13.20
C LEU A 338 15.41 -5.63 -11.86
N ASP A 339 14.64 -5.43 -10.80
CA ASP A 339 15.03 -5.77 -9.43
C ASP A 339 14.31 -7.07 -9.02
N PRO A 340 15.02 -8.20 -8.88
CA PRO A 340 14.41 -9.50 -8.58
C PRO A 340 14.13 -9.73 -7.08
N ALA A 341 14.48 -8.79 -6.21
CA ALA A 341 14.21 -8.78 -4.76
C ALA A 341 14.01 -7.34 -4.30
N CYS A 342 12.96 -6.68 -4.86
CA CYS A 342 12.87 -5.22 -4.88
C CYS A 342 12.53 -4.59 -3.52
N GLY A 343 12.15 -5.37 -2.51
CA GLY A 343 11.76 -4.84 -1.21
C GLY A 343 10.68 -3.76 -1.33
N SER A 344 10.89 -2.60 -0.71
CA SER A 344 10.02 -1.43 -0.82
C SER A 344 10.09 -0.69 -2.15
N GLY A 345 11.02 -1.08 -3.05
CA GLY A 345 11.18 -0.47 -4.37
C GLY A 345 12.20 0.66 -4.46
N THR A 346 13.16 0.76 -3.56
CA THR A 346 14.17 1.85 -3.56
C THR A 346 14.95 1.91 -4.88
N PHE A 347 15.42 0.78 -5.42
CA PHE A 347 16.11 0.75 -6.72
C PHE A 347 15.16 1.09 -7.87
N LEU A 348 13.91 0.62 -7.79
CA LEU A 348 12.87 0.94 -8.79
C LEU A 348 12.59 2.46 -8.82
N PHE A 349 12.49 3.10 -7.65
CA PHE A 349 12.33 4.54 -7.54
C PHE A 349 13.40 5.29 -8.34
N HIS A 350 14.67 4.97 -8.10
CA HIS A 350 15.79 5.63 -8.79
C HIS A 350 15.86 5.28 -10.28
N ALA A 351 15.52 4.04 -10.67
CA ALA A 351 15.48 3.65 -12.08
C ALA A 351 14.37 4.41 -12.84
N VAL A 352 13.18 4.52 -12.27
CA VAL A 352 12.08 5.33 -12.82
C VAL A 352 12.48 6.80 -12.93
N ARG A 353 13.01 7.40 -11.86
CA ARG A 353 13.47 8.81 -11.87
C ARG A 353 14.54 9.07 -12.92
N ARG A 354 15.47 8.12 -13.11
CA ARG A 354 16.52 8.22 -14.13
C ARG A 354 15.93 8.19 -15.54
N LEU A 355 14.98 7.28 -15.81
CA LEU A 355 14.30 7.21 -17.11
C LEU A 355 13.48 8.48 -17.35
N VAL A 356 12.72 8.96 -16.37
CA VAL A 356 11.95 10.21 -16.48
C VAL A 356 12.85 11.39 -16.81
N ALA A 357 13.98 11.54 -16.12
CA ALA A 357 14.93 12.61 -16.37
C ALA A 357 15.52 12.53 -17.79
N ALA A 358 15.90 11.34 -18.25
CA ALA A 358 16.42 11.12 -19.60
C ALA A 358 15.37 11.38 -20.68
N GLY A 359 14.12 10.94 -20.48
CA GLY A 359 13.00 11.19 -21.39
C GLY A 359 12.68 12.67 -21.53
N ARG A 360 12.67 13.42 -20.42
CA ARG A 360 12.52 14.88 -20.43
C ARG A 360 13.67 15.57 -21.17
N ALA A 361 14.91 15.16 -20.91
CA ALA A 361 16.08 15.69 -21.61
C ALA A 361 16.06 15.40 -23.10
N ALA A 362 15.50 14.26 -23.52
CA ALA A 362 15.29 13.88 -24.91
C ALA A 362 14.03 14.52 -25.56
N GLY A 363 13.28 15.35 -24.82
CA GLY A 363 12.08 16.03 -25.32
C GLY A 363 10.87 15.09 -25.53
N TRP A 364 10.81 13.93 -24.86
CA TRP A 364 9.67 13.03 -24.97
C TRP A 364 8.43 13.60 -24.28
N ALA A 365 7.26 13.37 -24.89
CA ALA A 365 5.98 13.68 -24.25
C ALA A 365 5.73 12.78 -23.02
N GLY A 366 4.99 13.31 -22.02
CA GLY A 366 4.68 12.62 -20.78
C GLY A 366 4.15 11.18 -20.95
N PRO A 367 3.12 10.95 -21.79
CA PRO A 367 2.60 9.61 -22.04
C PRO A 367 3.63 8.60 -22.56
N ARG A 368 4.56 9.05 -23.40
CA ARG A 368 5.64 8.21 -23.90
C ARG A 368 6.62 7.82 -22.80
N ILE A 369 6.98 8.77 -21.91
CA ILE A 369 7.84 8.50 -20.76
C ILE A 369 7.18 7.48 -19.83
N LEU A 370 5.90 7.67 -19.53
CA LEU A 370 5.13 6.76 -18.67
C LEU A 370 5.05 5.34 -19.24
N THR A 371 4.80 5.20 -20.53
CA THR A 371 4.81 3.91 -21.22
C THR A 371 6.19 3.23 -21.11
N ALA A 372 7.25 3.98 -21.38
CA ALA A 372 8.61 3.46 -21.26
C ALA A 372 8.93 3.02 -19.81
N CYS A 373 8.52 3.78 -18.79
CA CYS A 373 8.68 3.36 -17.40
C CYS A 373 7.98 2.01 -17.13
N ALA A 374 6.75 1.85 -17.60
CA ALA A 374 5.97 0.62 -17.40
C ALA A 374 6.54 -0.60 -18.14
N GLU A 375 7.19 -0.39 -19.28
CA GLU A 375 7.79 -1.45 -20.07
C GLU A 375 9.21 -1.82 -19.61
N GLN A 376 9.96 -0.86 -19.10
CA GLN A 376 11.40 -1.02 -18.88
C GLN A 376 11.80 -1.19 -17.41
N VAL A 377 11.03 -0.71 -16.41
CA VAL A 377 11.43 -0.76 -15.00
C VAL A 377 10.52 -1.68 -14.22
N ARG A 378 11.00 -2.90 -13.94
CA ARG A 378 10.22 -3.99 -13.36
C ARG A 378 10.77 -4.45 -12.02
N GLY A 379 9.89 -4.97 -11.16
CA GLY A 379 10.26 -5.51 -9.84
C GLY A 379 9.59 -6.83 -9.52
N LEU A 380 10.29 -7.68 -8.77
CA LEU A 380 9.77 -8.88 -8.13
C LEU A 380 10.10 -8.85 -6.65
N ASP A 381 9.20 -9.33 -5.83
CA ASP A 381 9.49 -9.69 -4.45
C ASP A 381 8.56 -10.81 -3.98
N VAL A 382 9.01 -11.63 -3.03
CA VAL A 382 8.22 -12.72 -2.46
C VAL A 382 7.37 -12.23 -1.29
N HIS A 383 7.71 -11.08 -0.69
CA HIS A 383 7.03 -10.54 0.46
C HIS A 383 5.83 -9.65 0.03
N PRO A 384 4.58 -10.00 0.39
CA PRO A 384 3.39 -9.31 -0.13
C PRO A 384 3.29 -7.83 0.27
N VAL A 385 3.76 -7.48 1.47
CA VAL A 385 3.79 -6.07 1.92
C VAL A 385 4.86 -5.29 1.18
N ALA A 386 6.04 -5.87 0.99
CA ALA A 386 7.12 -5.24 0.22
C ALA A 386 6.67 -4.91 -1.20
N VAL A 387 5.97 -5.85 -1.86
CA VAL A 387 5.41 -5.61 -3.20
C VAL A 387 4.40 -4.47 -3.20
N THR A 388 3.54 -4.38 -2.19
CA THR A 388 2.57 -3.27 -2.08
C THR A 388 3.29 -1.93 -1.90
N LEU A 389 4.33 -1.89 -1.07
CA LEU A 389 5.20 -0.72 -0.92
C LEU A 389 5.87 -0.36 -2.24
N ALA A 390 6.52 -1.33 -2.90
CA ALA A 390 7.26 -1.11 -4.14
C ALA A 390 6.38 -0.61 -5.29
N ARG A 391 5.14 -1.09 -5.40
CA ARG A 391 4.15 -0.61 -6.37
C ARG A 391 3.85 0.87 -6.18
N VAL A 392 3.61 1.27 -4.94
CA VAL A 392 3.28 2.67 -4.64
C VAL A 392 4.53 3.54 -4.70
N THR A 393 5.70 3.05 -4.28
CA THR A 393 7.00 3.72 -4.47
C THR A 393 7.28 3.97 -5.96
N TRP A 394 7.04 2.98 -6.82
CA TRP A 394 7.16 3.12 -8.28
C TRP A 394 6.20 4.20 -8.81
N LEU A 395 4.94 4.22 -8.33
CA LEU A 395 3.95 5.23 -8.71
C LEU A 395 4.37 6.63 -8.25
N LEU A 396 4.83 6.78 -7.01
CA LEU A 396 5.35 8.03 -6.45
C LEU A 396 6.55 8.57 -7.24
N ALA A 397 7.40 7.68 -7.77
CA ALA A 397 8.55 8.07 -8.58
C ALA A 397 8.17 8.79 -9.88
N LEU A 398 6.97 8.62 -10.40
CA LEU A 398 6.48 9.31 -11.61
C LEU A 398 6.15 10.80 -11.35
N GLY A 399 5.78 11.16 -10.12
CA GLY A 399 5.51 12.54 -9.71
C GLY A 399 4.39 13.20 -10.52
N ASP A 400 4.67 14.40 -11.02
CA ASP A 400 3.75 15.22 -11.82
C ASP A 400 3.33 14.62 -13.17
N LEU A 401 4.11 13.70 -13.74
CA LEU A 401 3.77 13.03 -14.99
C LEU A 401 2.45 12.24 -14.92
N LEU A 402 2.01 11.88 -13.73
CA LEU A 402 0.73 11.18 -13.56
C LEU A 402 -0.49 11.99 -14.02
N THR A 403 -0.37 13.31 -14.18
CA THR A 403 -1.44 14.16 -14.75
C THR A 403 -1.64 13.90 -16.24
N ASP A 404 -0.59 13.51 -16.96
CA ASP A 404 -0.57 13.29 -18.40
C ASP A 404 -0.60 11.79 -18.78
N ARG A 405 -1.12 10.94 -17.86
CA ARG A 405 -1.10 9.48 -18.02
C ARG A 405 -1.88 9.00 -19.25
N PRO A 406 -1.45 7.91 -19.91
CA PRO A 406 -2.21 7.25 -20.96
C PRO A 406 -3.48 6.61 -20.37
N ALA A 407 -4.41 6.22 -21.22
CA ALA A 407 -5.68 5.59 -20.81
C ALA A 407 -5.49 4.32 -19.96
N ALA A 408 -4.36 3.63 -20.09
CA ALA A 408 -3.99 2.49 -19.26
C ALA A 408 -2.49 2.52 -18.96
N LEU A 409 -2.13 2.61 -17.68
CA LEU A 409 -0.77 2.50 -17.15
C LEU A 409 -0.71 1.34 -16.17
N ARG A 410 0.10 0.32 -16.46
CA ARG A 410 0.28 -0.82 -15.56
C ARG A 410 1.58 -0.67 -14.77
N VAL A 411 1.49 -0.77 -13.45
CA VAL A 411 2.67 -0.82 -12.56
C VAL A 411 3.29 -2.22 -12.62
N PRO A 412 4.54 -2.36 -13.08
CA PRO A 412 5.14 -3.66 -13.38
C PRO A 412 5.94 -4.23 -12.19
N VAL A 413 5.31 -4.28 -11.02
CA VAL A 413 5.89 -4.86 -9.80
C VAL A 413 5.01 -6.03 -9.34
N PHE A 414 5.61 -7.20 -9.16
CA PHE A 414 4.89 -8.45 -9.00
C PHE A 414 5.28 -9.18 -7.72
N LEU A 415 4.29 -9.80 -7.07
CA LEU A 415 4.52 -10.75 -5.99
C LEU A 415 4.94 -12.08 -6.62
N GLY A 416 6.16 -12.52 -6.37
CA GLY A 416 6.62 -13.79 -6.93
C GLY A 416 8.00 -14.17 -6.44
N ASP A 417 8.25 -15.47 -6.44
CA ASP A 417 9.54 -16.04 -6.07
C ASP A 417 10.53 -15.98 -7.25
N ALA A 418 11.49 -15.06 -7.19
CA ALA A 418 12.55 -14.95 -8.20
C ALA A 418 13.42 -16.19 -8.27
N MET A 419 13.53 -16.95 -7.18
CA MET A 419 14.23 -18.23 -7.16
C MET A 419 13.44 -19.35 -7.85
N GLN A 420 12.12 -19.18 -8.02
CA GLN A 420 11.24 -20.16 -8.63
C GLN A 420 11.33 -21.55 -7.95
N TRP A 421 11.25 -21.55 -6.59
CA TRP A 421 11.21 -22.79 -5.83
C TRP A 421 9.90 -23.56 -5.99
N ASN A 422 8.83 -22.89 -6.39
CA ASN A 422 7.49 -23.40 -6.58
C ASN A 422 7.25 -24.06 -7.94
N LEU A 423 8.30 -24.28 -8.76
CA LEU A 423 8.17 -24.91 -10.05
C LEU A 423 8.29 -26.44 -9.98
N ARG A 424 7.29 -27.15 -10.51
CA ARG A 424 7.37 -28.57 -10.82
C ARG A 424 7.91 -28.75 -12.24
N ARG A 425 9.20 -29.06 -12.35
CA ARG A 425 9.88 -29.21 -13.63
C ARG A 425 9.68 -30.63 -14.20
N TYR A 426 9.55 -30.70 -15.51
CA TYR A 426 9.53 -31.92 -16.29
C TYR A 426 10.21 -31.69 -17.66
N VAL A 427 10.39 -32.80 -18.43
CA VAL A 427 10.94 -32.66 -19.79
C VAL A 427 9.95 -31.88 -20.66
N GLY A 428 10.32 -30.70 -21.11
CA GLY A 428 9.50 -29.84 -21.96
C GLY A 428 8.81 -28.68 -21.26
N GLY A 429 8.94 -28.50 -19.91
CA GLY A 429 8.35 -27.36 -19.23
C GLY A 429 8.43 -27.38 -17.70
N ALA A 430 7.76 -26.47 -17.10
CA ALA A 430 7.62 -26.39 -15.65
C ALA A 430 6.28 -25.78 -15.23
N ASP A 431 5.46 -26.55 -14.53
CA ASP A 431 4.20 -26.06 -13.96
C ASP A 431 4.46 -25.26 -12.69
N VAL A 432 3.64 -24.24 -12.48
CA VAL A 432 3.61 -23.48 -11.23
C VAL A 432 2.69 -24.17 -10.24
N LEU A 433 3.21 -24.51 -9.06
CA LEU A 433 2.42 -25.04 -7.95
C LEU A 433 2.10 -23.93 -6.97
N VAL A 434 0.83 -23.88 -6.58
CA VAL A 434 0.33 -22.94 -5.57
C VAL A 434 -0.12 -23.74 -4.37
N GLU A 435 0.63 -23.66 -3.28
CA GLU A 435 0.32 -24.34 -2.04
C GLU A 435 -0.99 -23.81 -1.44
N VAL A 436 -1.84 -24.72 -0.97
CA VAL A 436 -3.10 -24.41 -0.32
C VAL A 436 -3.08 -25.06 1.06
N PRO A 437 -3.23 -24.31 2.16
CA PRO A 437 -3.22 -24.87 3.49
C PRO A 437 -4.21 -26.02 3.65
N ASN A 438 -3.73 -27.20 4.07
CA ASN A 438 -4.49 -28.44 4.30
C ASN A 438 -5.18 -29.04 3.05
N GLU A 439 -4.74 -28.67 1.86
CA GLU A 439 -5.29 -29.17 0.59
C GLU A 439 -4.16 -29.51 -0.39
N PRO A 440 -4.41 -30.32 -1.42
CA PRO A 440 -3.45 -30.50 -2.50
C PRO A 440 -3.18 -29.20 -3.24
N PRO A 441 -1.92 -28.96 -3.70
CA PRO A 441 -1.57 -27.74 -4.39
C PRO A 441 -2.40 -27.54 -5.66
N LEU A 442 -2.69 -26.28 -5.98
CA LEU A 442 -3.26 -25.89 -7.27
C LEU A 442 -2.14 -25.83 -8.31
N GLN A 443 -2.42 -26.31 -9.52
CA GLN A 443 -1.43 -26.41 -10.58
C GLN A 443 -1.78 -25.48 -11.73
N ILE A 444 -0.82 -24.68 -12.18
CA ILE A 444 -0.93 -23.85 -13.38
C ILE A 444 0.05 -24.42 -14.40
N PRO A 445 -0.44 -24.97 -15.53
CA PRO A 445 0.40 -25.55 -16.56
C PRO A 445 1.36 -24.53 -17.19
N ALA A 446 2.54 -25.00 -17.59
CA ALA A 446 3.59 -24.21 -18.20
C ALA A 446 3.09 -23.40 -19.41
N GLY A 447 2.31 -24.01 -20.29
CA GLY A 447 1.80 -23.34 -21.49
C GLY A 447 1.01 -22.07 -21.18
N PHE A 448 0.19 -22.09 -20.11
CA PHE A 448 -0.49 -20.88 -19.65
C PHE A 448 0.46 -19.94 -18.89
N ALA A 449 1.37 -20.46 -18.06
CA ALA A 449 2.28 -19.65 -17.25
C ALA A 449 3.26 -18.83 -18.10
N GLU A 450 3.62 -19.31 -19.27
CA GLU A 450 4.61 -18.72 -20.15
C GLU A 450 4.04 -17.63 -21.08
N ASP A 451 2.75 -17.60 -21.35
CA ASP A 451 2.10 -16.59 -22.20
C ASP A 451 1.14 -15.73 -21.38
N GLN A 452 1.46 -14.44 -21.27
CA GLN A 452 0.67 -13.50 -20.46
C GLN A 452 -0.76 -13.31 -20.98
N ALA A 453 -0.95 -13.22 -22.29
CA ALA A 453 -2.27 -12.96 -22.87
C ALA A 453 -3.16 -14.21 -22.72
N MET A 454 -2.59 -15.37 -22.95
CA MET A 454 -3.26 -16.66 -22.75
C MET A 454 -3.62 -16.86 -21.27
N PHE A 455 -2.71 -16.52 -20.36
CA PHE A 455 -2.93 -16.65 -18.93
C PHE A 455 -4.04 -15.73 -18.41
N GLU A 456 -4.08 -14.44 -18.82
CA GLU A 456 -5.16 -13.53 -18.44
C GLU A 456 -6.53 -14.03 -18.94
N GLN A 457 -6.61 -14.52 -20.19
CA GLN A 457 -7.84 -15.12 -20.70
C GLN A 457 -8.26 -16.37 -19.92
N ALA A 458 -7.29 -17.19 -19.49
CA ALA A 458 -7.55 -18.34 -18.64
C ALA A 458 -8.08 -17.92 -17.25
N LEU A 459 -7.49 -16.91 -16.62
CA LEU A 459 -7.98 -16.36 -15.35
C LEU A 459 -9.40 -15.80 -15.45
N ASP A 460 -9.72 -15.12 -16.56
CA ASP A 460 -11.07 -14.63 -16.81
C ASP A 460 -12.07 -15.79 -16.96
N ALA A 461 -11.69 -16.85 -17.68
CA ALA A 461 -12.53 -18.05 -17.82
C ALA A 461 -12.75 -18.78 -16.48
N LEU A 462 -11.72 -18.87 -15.62
CA LEU A 462 -11.85 -19.42 -14.28
C LEU A 462 -12.77 -18.56 -13.40
N SER A 463 -12.57 -17.25 -13.42
CA SER A 463 -13.34 -16.28 -12.61
C SER A 463 -14.82 -16.28 -13.03
N GLN A 464 -15.09 -16.21 -14.32
CA GLN A 464 -16.45 -16.29 -14.87
C GLN A 464 -17.10 -17.64 -14.55
N GLY A 465 -16.34 -18.74 -14.70
CA GLY A 465 -16.80 -20.07 -14.34
C GLY A 465 -17.21 -20.23 -12.87
N LEU A 466 -16.48 -19.59 -11.95
CA LEU A 466 -16.85 -19.54 -10.52
C LEU A 466 -18.13 -18.74 -10.29
N ALA A 467 -18.25 -17.57 -10.93
CA ALA A 467 -19.44 -16.71 -10.83
C ALA A 467 -20.69 -17.43 -11.36
N ASP A 468 -20.58 -18.08 -12.51
CA ASP A 468 -21.67 -18.82 -13.18
C ASP A 468 -21.94 -20.21 -12.59
N LYS A 469 -21.16 -20.64 -11.58
CA LYS A 469 -21.21 -22.00 -11.02
C LYS A 469 -21.06 -23.09 -12.10
N ALA A 470 -20.23 -22.82 -13.11
CA ALA A 470 -20.02 -23.71 -14.23
C ALA A 470 -19.36 -25.03 -13.80
N THR A 471 -19.54 -26.10 -14.57
CA THR A 471 -18.84 -27.37 -14.30
C THR A 471 -17.37 -27.30 -14.77
N PRO A 472 -16.44 -28.08 -14.17
CA PRO A 472 -15.06 -28.14 -14.65
C PRO A 472 -14.94 -28.50 -16.14
N ALA A 473 -15.83 -29.36 -16.65
CA ALA A 473 -15.89 -29.70 -18.06
C ALA A 473 -16.30 -28.52 -18.95
N ALA A 474 -17.20 -27.63 -18.48
CA ALA A 474 -17.57 -26.44 -19.22
C ALA A 474 -16.42 -25.44 -19.27
N VAL A 475 -15.73 -25.21 -18.16
CA VAL A 475 -14.55 -24.36 -18.11
C VAL A 475 -13.41 -24.93 -18.94
N GLY A 476 -13.16 -26.25 -18.90
CA GLY A 476 -12.17 -26.92 -19.76
C GLY A 476 -12.42 -26.69 -21.25
N ARG A 477 -13.71 -26.71 -21.70
CA ARG A 477 -14.05 -26.35 -23.08
C ARG A 477 -13.78 -24.88 -23.40
N ALA A 478 -13.99 -23.96 -22.45
CA ALA A 478 -13.65 -22.56 -22.64
C ALA A 478 -12.13 -22.35 -22.74
N LEU A 479 -11.37 -22.98 -21.87
CA LEU A 479 -9.91 -22.93 -21.88
C LEU A 479 -9.30 -23.46 -23.20
N ARG A 480 -9.82 -24.57 -23.74
CA ARG A 480 -9.37 -25.12 -25.03
C ARG A 480 -9.66 -24.23 -26.24
N ARG A 481 -10.54 -23.21 -26.10
CA ARG A 481 -10.82 -22.22 -27.15
C ARG A 481 -9.87 -21.04 -27.15
N ILE A 482 -9.08 -20.91 -26.11
CA ILE A 482 -8.05 -19.87 -26.03
C ILE A 482 -6.99 -20.20 -27.08
N GLN A 483 -6.66 -19.23 -27.92
CA GLN A 483 -5.69 -19.41 -28.99
C GLN A 483 -4.31 -19.78 -28.42
N GLY A 484 -3.72 -20.84 -28.88
CA GLY A 484 -2.43 -21.34 -28.42
C GLY A 484 -2.49 -22.31 -27.23
N ALA A 485 -3.67 -22.52 -26.62
CA ALA A 485 -3.80 -23.44 -25.49
C ALA A 485 -3.74 -24.90 -25.93
N GLU A 486 -2.79 -25.69 -25.37
CA GLU A 486 -2.71 -27.11 -25.58
C GLU A 486 -3.85 -27.84 -24.83
N PRO A 487 -4.48 -28.86 -25.43
CA PRO A 487 -5.57 -29.60 -24.80
C PRO A 487 -5.22 -30.17 -23.42
N ALA A 488 -4.01 -30.68 -23.25
CA ALA A 488 -3.54 -31.25 -21.99
C ALA A 488 -3.44 -30.21 -20.88
N ASP A 489 -2.95 -29.01 -21.19
CA ASP A 489 -2.86 -27.88 -20.27
C ASP A 489 -4.24 -27.37 -19.88
N ALA A 490 -5.16 -27.26 -20.84
CA ALA A 490 -6.55 -26.87 -20.57
C ALA A 490 -7.25 -27.88 -19.65
N ASP A 491 -6.98 -29.19 -19.80
CA ASP A 491 -7.52 -30.24 -18.94
C ASP A 491 -6.93 -30.17 -17.52
N ALA A 492 -5.63 -29.95 -17.40
CA ALA A 492 -4.96 -29.80 -16.12
C ALA A 492 -5.48 -28.56 -15.37
N LEU A 493 -5.69 -27.44 -16.07
CA LEU A 493 -6.24 -26.22 -15.48
C LEU A 493 -7.72 -26.37 -15.12
N ALA A 494 -8.50 -27.16 -15.87
CA ALA A 494 -9.88 -27.52 -15.53
C ALA A 494 -9.97 -28.36 -14.24
N LEU A 495 -8.99 -29.23 -13.97
CA LEU A 495 -8.88 -29.94 -12.69
C LEU A 495 -8.59 -28.96 -11.53
N THR A 496 -7.69 -28.01 -11.75
CA THR A 496 -7.44 -26.91 -10.80
C THR A 496 -8.71 -26.12 -10.53
N PHE A 497 -9.51 -25.82 -11.56
CA PHE A 497 -10.81 -25.17 -11.39
C PHE A 497 -11.77 -25.99 -10.49
N GLY A 498 -11.81 -27.29 -10.63
CA GLY A 498 -12.62 -28.15 -9.76
C GLY A 498 -12.24 -28.04 -8.28
N ARG A 499 -10.92 -27.94 -7.98
CA ARG A 499 -10.43 -27.68 -6.62
C ARG A 499 -10.80 -26.27 -6.13
N LEU A 500 -10.67 -25.25 -6.99
CA LEU A 500 -11.12 -23.88 -6.67
C LEU A 500 -12.60 -23.83 -6.33
N GLN A 501 -13.46 -24.57 -7.02
CA GLN A 501 -14.89 -24.65 -6.68
C GLN A 501 -15.13 -25.25 -5.29
N THR A 502 -14.33 -26.24 -4.88
CA THR A 502 -14.42 -26.82 -3.54
C THR A 502 -14.03 -25.79 -2.48
N LEU A 503 -12.93 -25.05 -2.70
CA LEU A 503 -12.50 -23.97 -1.83
C LEU A 503 -13.56 -22.85 -1.75
N TYR A 504 -14.15 -22.51 -2.89
CA TYR A 504 -15.21 -21.49 -2.96
C TYR A 504 -16.44 -21.89 -2.14
N LYS A 505 -16.89 -23.15 -2.25
CA LYS A 505 -18.01 -23.68 -1.44
C LYS A 505 -17.72 -23.72 0.06
N ALA A 506 -16.46 -23.85 0.43
CA ALA A 506 -16.01 -23.80 1.83
C ALA A 506 -15.82 -22.37 2.36
N GLY A 507 -16.21 -21.33 1.60
CA GLY A 507 -16.00 -19.93 1.97
C GLY A 507 -14.54 -19.44 1.85
N ARG A 508 -13.66 -20.25 1.27
CA ARG A 508 -12.22 -19.98 1.05
C ARG A 508 -12.02 -19.39 -0.34
N ASN A 509 -12.58 -18.22 -0.59
CA ASN A 509 -12.62 -17.55 -1.90
C ASN A 509 -12.00 -16.15 -1.82
N GLY A 510 -11.95 -15.46 -2.95
CA GLY A 510 -11.63 -14.01 -3.03
C GLY A 510 -10.17 -13.65 -3.28
N ILE A 511 -9.20 -14.59 -3.14
CA ILE A 511 -7.77 -14.26 -3.29
C ILE A 511 -7.06 -14.97 -4.45
N TRP A 512 -7.66 -16.01 -5.02
CA TRP A 512 -6.96 -16.91 -5.95
C TRP A 512 -6.52 -16.23 -7.23
N THR A 513 -7.31 -15.29 -7.78
CA THR A 513 -6.92 -14.52 -8.96
C THR A 513 -5.66 -13.69 -8.71
N PHE A 514 -5.55 -13.09 -7.53
CA PHE A 514 -4.35 -12.36 -7.10
C PHE A 514 -3.15 -13.30 -6.99
N VAL A 515 -3.31 -14.42 -6.29
CA VAL A 515 -2.23 -15.40 -6.08
C VAL A 515 -1.74 -15.95 -7.42
N PHE A 516 -2.64 -16.40 -8.30
CA PHE A 516 -2.27 -16.96 -9.61
C PHE A 516 -1.56 -15.91 -10.48
N ARG A 517 -2.14 -14.71 -10.60
CA ARG A 517 -1.57 -13.64 -11.42
C ARG A 517 -0.14 -13.29 -11.02
N ASN A 518 0.13 -13.30 -9.74
CA ASN A 518 1.44 -12.90 -9.23
C ASN A 518 2.46 -14.05 -9.28
N LEU A 519 2.13 -15.25 -8.82
CA LEU A 519 3.08 -16.36 -8.75
C LEU A 519 3.56 -16.90 -10.12
N VAL A 520 2.85 -16.60 -11.20
CA VAL A 520 3.24 -16.96 -12.57
C VAL A 520 4.28 -15.99 -13.17
N ARG A 521 4.34 -14.75 -12.67
CA ARG A 521 5.19 -13.70 -13.27
C ARG A 521 6.68 -14.01 -13.35
N PRO A 522 7.33 -14.68 -12.38
CA PRO A 522 8.74 -15.05 -12.50
C PRO A 522 9.02 -15.95 -13.72
N VAL A 523 8.09 -16.85 -14.06
CA VAL A 523 8.21 -17.73 -15.24
C VAL A 523 8.19 -16.90 -16.52
N TRP A 524 7.20 -16.02 -16.66
CA TRP A 524 7.11 -15.13 -17.81
C TRP A 524 8.33 -14.19 -17.95
N LEU A 525 8.81 -13.60 -16.84
CA LEU A 525 9.99 -12.72 -16.85
C LEU A 525 11.29 -13.44 -17.21
N SER A 526 11.37 -14.76 -17.01
CA SER A 526 12.54 -15.57 -17.34
C SER A 526 12.66 -15.91 -18.84
N ARG A 527 11.64 -15.63 -19.65
CA ARG A 527 11.67 -15.88 -21.10
C ARG A 527 12.70 -14.95 -21.78
N PRO A 528 13.38 -15.45 -22.82
CA PRO A 528 14.46 -14.68 -23.50
C PRO A 528 14.04 -13.28 -23.91
N GLU A 529 12.82 -13.11 -24.45
CA GLU A 529 12.26 -11.83 -24.91
C GLU A 529 11.87 -10.86 -23.78
N GLN A 530 11.78 -11.35 -22.55
CA GLN A 530 11.40 -10.57 -21.37
C GLN A 530 12.59 -10.20 -20.48
N ARG A 531 13.73 -10.82 -20.70
CA ARG A 531 14.94 -10.61 -19.88
C ARG A 531 15.36 -9.14 -19.87
N ALA A 532 15.90 -8.74 -18.72
CA ALA A 532 16.37 -7.38 -18.49
C ALA A 532 17.81 -7.19 -19.02
N ASP A 533 18.11 -5.98 -19.47
CA ASP A 533 19.47 -5.60 -19.86
C ASP A 533 20.31 -5.26 -18.62
N VAL A 534 19.64 -4.88 -17.52
CA VAL A 534 20.28 -4.56 -16.24
C VAL A 534 19.51 -5.19 -15.09
N LEU A 535 20.20 -5.98 -14.27
CA LEU A 535 19.69 -6.39 -12.96
C LEU A 535 20.29 -5.48 -11.88
N VAL A 536 19.44 -4.89 -11.06
CA VAL A 536 19.84 -4.09 -9.88
C VAL A 536 19.16 -4.66 -8.64
N GLY A 537 19.66 -4.39 -7.46
CA GLY A 537 18.98 -4.76 -6.23
C GLY A 537 19.91 -4.98 -5.05
N ASN A 538 19.29 -5.28 -3.93
CA ASN A 538 19.94 -5.76 -2.72
C ASN A 538 19.30 -7.11 -2.35
N PRO A 539 19.80 -8.25 -2.86
CA PRO A 539 19.21 -9.56 -2.57
C PRO A 539 19.32 -9.90 -1.09
N PRO A 540 18.45 -10.79 -0.55
CA PRO A 540 18.45 -11.09 0.88
C PRO A 540 19.78 -11.71 1.35
N TRP A 541 20.29 -11.20 2.50
CA TRP A 541 21.54 -11.64 3.12
C TRP A 541 21.22 -12.70 4.20
N ILE A 542 20.83 -13.89 3.76
CA ILE A 542 20.47 -14.98 4.65
C ILE A 542 21.54 -16.05 4.57
N VAL A 543 22.26 -16.23 5.66
CA VAL A 543 23.32 -17.23 5.75
C VAL A 543 22.71 -18.64 5.90
N TYR A 544 23.27 -19.62 5.21
CA TYR A 544 22.81 -21.02 5.16
C TYR A 544 22.45 -21.59 6.54
N ARG A 545 23.23 -21.31 7.59
CA ARG A 545 22.99 -21.83 8.95
C ARG A 545 21.62 -21.42 9.53
N HIS A 546 21.09 -20.26 9.11
CA HIS A 546 19.83 -19.70 9.62
C HIS A 546 18.59 -20.15 8.83
N LEU A 547 18.78 -20.86 7.73
CA LEU A 547 17.67 -21.37 6.93
C LEU A 547 17.00 -22.58 7.60
N SER A 548 15.71 -22.78 7.31
CA SER A 548 14.98 -24.01 7.68
C SER A 548 15.60 -25.26 7.02
N PRO A 549 15.41 -26.46 7.59
CA PRO A 549 15.96 -27.68 7.01
C PRO A 549 15.60 -27.87 5.53
N GLY A 550 14.33 -27.67 5.15
CA GLY A 550 13.88 -27.79 3.76
C GLY A 550 14.54 -26.77 2.83
N MET A 551 14.69 -25.53 3.29
CA MET A 551 15.36 -24.49 2.52
C MET A 551 16.88 -24.73 2.41
N LYS A 552 17.51 -25.29 3.44
CA LYS A 552 18.92 -25.71 3.38
C LYS A 552 19.17 -26.74 2.29
N ASP A 553 18.28 -27.71 2.15
CA ASP A 553 18.41 -28.75 1.11
C ASP A 553 18.22 -28.14 -0.29
N ARG A 554 17.21 -27.31 -0.49
CA ARG A 554 16.97 -26.60 -1.76
C ARG A 554 18.15 -25.69 -2.15
N MET A 555 18.65 -24.89 -1.21
CA MET A 555 19.80 -24.01 -1.45
C MET A 555 21.06 -24.79 -1.79
N ARG A 556 21.35 -25.88 -1.06
CA ARG A 556 22.52 -26.73 -1.31
C ARG A 556 22.44 -27.37 -2.71
N GLU A 557 21.30 -27.92 -3.10
CA GLU A 557 21.09 -28.49 -4.42
C GLU A 557 21.28 -27.44 -5.53
N ALA A 558 20.69 -26.26 -5.35
CA ALA A 558 20.82 -25.17 -6.31
C ALA A 558 22.26 -24.67 -6.42
N LEU A 559 22.98 -24.46 -5.30
CA LEU A 559 24.39 -24.03 -5.34
C LEU A 559 25.30 -25.08 -5.99
N ARG A 560 25.01 -26.39 -5.79
CA ARG A 560 25.73 -27.46 -6.48
C ARG A 560 25.52 -27.43 -8.01
N SER A 561 24.31 -27.12 -8.47
CA SER A 561 24.03 -27.02 -9.91
C SER A 561 24.78 -25.87 -10.60
N TYR A 562 25.25 -24.90 -9.84
CA TYR A 562 26.08 -23.78 -10.32
C TYR A 562 27.58 -23.92 -9.96
N ASP A 563 28.02 -25.06 -9.42
CA ASP A 563 29.38 -25.26 -8.90
C ASP A 563 29.80 -24.23 -7.83
N LEU A 564 28.84 -23.67 -7.12
CA LEU A 564 29.06 -22.67 -6.06
C LEU A 564 29.04 -23.25 -4.66
N TRP A 565 28.71 -24.54 -4.49
CA TRP A 565 28.65 -25.16 -3.16
C TRP A 565 30.04 -25.40 -2.59
N VAL A 566 30.33 -24.73 -1.48
CA VAL A 566 31.55 -24.94 -0.69
C VAL A 566 31.23 -25.87 0.48
N GLY A 567 31.81 -27.06 0.49
CA GLY A 567 31.61 -28.06 1.55
C GLY A 567 32.38 -27.75 2.86
N GLY A 568 32.23 -28.64 3.85
CA GLY A 568 32.96 -28.57 5.13
C GLY A 568 32.51 -27.40 6.01
N ASN A 569 33.45 -26.84 6.79
CA ASN A 569 33.16 -25.79 7.75
C ASN A 569 32.72 -24.45 7.14
N LEU A 570 33.00 -24.22 5.86
CA LEU A 570 32.61 -23.00 5.13
C LEU A 570 31.16 -23.06 4.63
N ALA A 571 30.56 -24.23 4.53
CA ALA A 571 29.17 -24.40 4.08
C ALA A 571 28.19 -23.58 4.92
N THR A 572 28.43 -23.47 6.23
CA THR A 572 27.57 -22.72 7.17
C THR A 572 27.63 -21.20 6.98
N GLN A 573 28.63 -20.69 6.27
CA GLN A 573 28.85 -19.28 6.00
C GLN A 573 28.35 -18.85 4.62
N GLN A 574 27.90 -19.79 3.77
CA GLN A 574 27.36 -19.45 2.47
C GLN A 574 26.09 -18.62 2.60
N ASP A 575 25.99 -17.59 1.78
CA ASP A 575 24.86 -16.65 1.76
C ASP A 575 23.97 -16.86 0.54
N MET A 576 22.68 -16.59 0.70
CA MET A 576 21.69 -16.73 -0.38
C MET A 576 21.96 -15.75 -1.53
N CYS A 577 22.62 -14.62 -1.29
CA CYS A 577 22.92 -13.63 -2.31
C CYS A 577 23.78 -14.20 -3.44
N ALA A 578 24.67 -15.18 -3.17
CA ALA A 578 25.44 -15.86 -4.22
C ALA A 578 24.53 -16.64 -5.18
N LEU A 579 23.49 -17.29 -4.64
CA LEU A 579 22.50 -18.00 -5.44
C LEU A 579 21.62 -17.02 -6.23
N PHE A 580 21.23 -15.89 -5.61
CA PHE A 580 20.52 -14.83 -6.32
C PHE A 580 21.30 -14.30 -7.50
N TRP A 581 22.61 -14.10 -7.34
CA TRP A 581 23.47 -13.69 -8.44
C TRP A 581 23.45 -14.71 -9.57
N ALA A 582 23.80 -15.98 -9.30
CA ALA A 582 23.89 -17.01 -10.33
C ALA A 582 22.55 -17.24 -11.04
N ARG A 583 21.47 -17.40 -10.26
CA ARG A 583 20.14 -17.66 -10.80
C ARG A 583 19.52 -16.44 -11.47
N GLY A 584 19.77 -15.24 -10.94
CA GLY A 584 19.37 -13.96 -11.54
C GLY A 584 20.00 -13.80 -12.93
N ALA A 585 21.30 -14.01 -13.03
CA ALA A 585 22.03 -13.95 -14.30
C ALA A 585 21.52 -15.00 -15.30
N GLU A 586 21.32 -16.25 -14.89
CA GLU A 586 20.82 -17.32 -15.76
C GLU A 586 19.41 -17.04 -16.32
N ARG A 587 18.49 -16.58 -15.45
CA ARG A 587 17.06 -16.56 -15.76
C ARG A 587 16.56 -15.23 -16.27
N TYR A 588 17.05 -14.13 -15.71
CA TYR A 588 16.47 -12.80 -15.94
C TYR A 588 17.37 -11.85 -16.70
N LEU A 589 18.67 -12.14 -16.84
CA LEU A 589 19.60 -11.25 -17.53
C LEU A 589 19.67 -11.61 -19.02
N ALA A 590 19.54 -10.60 -19.87
CA ALA A 590 19.76 -10.74 -21.31
C ALA A 590 21.25 -10.98 -21.63
N PRO A 591 21.59 -11.65 -22.74
CA PRO A 591 22.98 -11.82 -23.15
C PRO A 591 23.70 -10.46 -23.27
N GLY A 592 24.86 -10.33 -22.62
CA GLY A 592 25.62 -9.08 -22.58
C GLY A 592 25.09 -8.04 -21.59
N GLY A 593 24.04 -8.36 -20.82
CA GLY A 593 23.48 -7.48 -19.80
C GLY A 593 24.39 -7.31 -18.59
N LYS A 594 24.05 -6.35 -17.72
CA LYS A 594 24.81 -5.99 -16.51
C LYS A 594 24.07 -6.43 -15.25
N LEU A 595 24.82 -6.88 -14.25
CA LEU A 595 24.32 -7.20 -12.92
C LEU A 595 25.02 -6.30 -11.89
N ALA A 596 24.23 -5.59 -11.08
CA ALA A 596 24.71 -4.65 -10.06
C ALA A 596 23.92 -4.85 -8.76
N PHE A 597 24.33 -5.83 -7.96
CA PHE A 597 23.76 -6.12 -6.65
C PHE A 597 24.63 -5.57 -5.53
N VAL A 598 23.96 -5.12 -4.46
CA VAL A 598 24.63 -4.82 -3.18
C VAL A 598 24.79 -6.14 -2.43
N LEU A 599 26.03 -6.49 -2.11
CA LEU A 599 26.39 -7.74 -1.43
C LEU A 599 27.07 -7.45 -0.10
N PRO A 600 27.05 -8.41 0.89
CA PRO A 600 27.71 -8.25 2.18
C PRO A 600 29.20 -8.01 2.07
#